data_ee8163eef8e20abfbbc63f9d276569ce
#
_entry.id   ee8163eef8e20abfbbc63f9d276569ce
#
_cell.length_a   1.000
_cell.length_b   1.000
_cell.length_c   1.000
_cell.angle_alpha   90.00
_cell.angle_beta   90.00
_cell.angle_gamma   90.00
#
_symmetry.space_group_name_H-M   'P 1'
#
loop_
_entity.id
_entity.type
_entity.pdbx_description
1 polymer ?
#
loop_
_entity_poly.entity_id
_entity_poly.type
_entity_poly.pdbx_seq_one_letter_code
_entity_poly.pdbx_strand_id
1 'polypeptide(L)'
;MNAQNLILSAPLDGTLLSIESSADPVFAQRLVGDGVVIEPSGVVLLAPCDGTISQLHDAGHAVAIKVTDDVELLMHIGIDTVTLKGIGFEPQVKIGQTVSQGQPLIEFSKSYIEEQGLSAQTVVLITSGQTVPNLTYPRLIAANKDELFALPLSQAKLSADTVASTDESSVSGEVIIKNPQGLHARPAAQLTAVAKRFNSVVILTIPGTERTSLATSVTGIMGLQTKLNTTLLV
;
A
#
# COMPACT_ATOMS: atom_id res chain seq x y z
N MET A 1 15.36 -25.25 12.24
CA MET A 1 13.95 -24.92 11.97
C MET A 1 13.92 -24.22 10.64
N ASN A 2 13.28 -24.78 9.62
CA ASN A 2 13.25 -24.17 8.30
C ASN A 2 12.43 -22.87 8.37
N ALA A 3 13.07 -21.75 8.08
CA ALA A 3 12.34 -20.50 7.85
C ALA A 3 11.42 -20.74 6.64
N GLN A 4 10.12 -20.60 6.84
CA GLN A 4 9.17 -20.69 5.75
C GLN A 4 9.20 -19.36 4.99
N ASN A 5 9.47 -19.41 3.70
CA ASN A 5 9.48 -18.23 2.85
C ASN A 5 8.08 -18.00 2.28
N LEU A 6 7.63 -16.76 2.32
CA LEU A 6 6.49 -16.28 1.53
C LEU A 6 6.99 -15.99 0.11
N ILE A 7 6.54 -16.76 -0.85
CA ILE A 7 6.85 -16.54 -2.26
C ILE A 7 5.75 -15.67 -2.86
N LEU A 8 6.13 -14.53 -3.43
CA LEU A 8 5.23 -13.65 -4.15
C LEU A 8 5.36 -13.90 -5.65
N SER A 9 4.26 -14.16 -6.34
CA SER A 9 4.23 -14.23 -7.79
C SER A 9 4.14 -12.83 -8.40
N ALA A 10 4.58 -12.69 -9.65
CA ALA A 10 4.40 -11.47 -10.42
C ALA A 10 2.92 -11.12 -10.55
N PRO A 11 2.48 -9.93 -10.11
CA PRO A 11 1.07 -9.55 -10.16
C PRO A 11 0.64 -8.98 -11.51
N LEU A 12 1.60 -8.66 -12.39
CA LEU A 12 1.38 -8.08 -13.71
C LEU A 12 2.40 -8.63 -14.72
N ASP A 13 1.98 -8.73 -15.98
CA ASP A 13 2.93 -8.82 -17.08
C ASP A 13 3.66 -7.49 -17.27
N GLY A 14 4.97 -7.52 -17.47
CA GLY A 14 5.73 -6.31 -17.69
C GLY A 14 7.23 -6.43 -17.48
N THR A 15 7.88 -5.30 -17.29
CA THR A 15 9.30 -5.22 -16.94
C THR A 15 9.45 -4.85 -15.47
N LEU A 16 10.11 -5.73 -14.72
CA LEU A 16 10.47 -5.49 -13.33
C LEU A 16 11.66 -4.55 -13.25
N LEU A 17 11.53 -3.52 -12.44
CA LEU A 17 12.53 -2.49 -12.20
C LEU A 17 12.77 -2.33 -10.69
N SER A 18 13.92 -1.77 -10.34
CA SER A 18 14.20 -1.38 -8.96
C SER A 18 13.24 -0.30 -8.49
N ILE A 19 12.97 -0.27 -7.18
CA ILE A 19 12.09 0.75 -6.58
C ILE A 19 12.61 2.18 -6.80
N GLU A 20 13.94 2.36 -6.85
CA GLU A 20 14.58 3.64 -7.13
C GLU A 20 14.24 4.20 -8.53
N SER A 21 13.76 3.33 -9.45
CA SER A 21 13.31 3.73 -10.78
C SER A 21 11.91 4.33 -10.81
N SER A 22 11.21 4.35 -9.66
CA SER A 22 9.89 4.96 -9.59
C SER A 22 9.94 6.44 -9.93
N ALA A 23 9.00 6.89 -10.77
CA ALA A 23 8.83 8.30 -11.08
C ALA A 23 8.34 9.13 -9.88
N ASP A 24 7.79 8.49 -8.84
CA ASP A 24 7.41 9.15 -7.59
C ASP A 24 8.53 9.04 -6.55
N PRO A 25 9.11 10.16 -6.09
CA PRO A 25 10.15 10.18 -5.06
C PRO A 25 9.74 9.50 -3.75
N VAL A 26 8.46 9.47 -3.42
CA VAL A 26 7.96 8.83 -2.19
C VAL A 26 8.16 7.32 -2.23
N PHE A 27 7.98 6.71 -3.38
CA PHE A 27 8.27 5.30 -3.60
C PHE A 27 9.76 5.06 -3.80
N ALA A 28 10.41 5.86 -4.66
CA ALA A 28 11.84 5.73 -4.95
C ALA A 28 12.72 5.82 -3.69
N GLN A 29 12.33 6.64 -2.71
CA GLN A 29 13.03 6.80 -1.43
C GLN A 29 12.53 5.85 -0.33
N ARG A 30 11.68 4.87 -0.66
CA ARG A 30 11.12 3.88 0.28
C ARG A 30 10.38 4.48 1.48
N LEU A 31 9.78 5.67 1.34
CA LEU A 31 9.07 6.32 2.43
C LEU A 31 7.75 5.62 2.80
N VAL A 32 7.16 4.87 1.87
CA VAL A 32 5.94 4.07 2.08
C VAL A 32 6.27 2.64 2.52
N GLY A 33 7.39 2.11 2.05
CA GLY A 33 7.85 0.74 2.26
C GLY A 33 8.89 0.36 1.22
N ASP A 34 9.52 -0.78 1.38
CA ASP A 34 10.44 -1.33 0.37
C ASP A 34 9.67 -2.14 -0.67
N GLY A 35 10.17 -2.23 -1.89
CA GLY A 35 9.43 -2.91 -2.95
C GLY A 35 10.10 -2.86 -4.31
N VAL A 36 9.28 -3.00 -5.32
CA VAL A 36 9.68 -3.02 -6.73
C VAL A 36 8.72 -2.18 -7.58
N VAL A 37 9.19 -1.80 -8.77
CA VAL A 37 8.38 -1.17 -9.82
C VAL A 37 8.17 -2.17 -10.95
N ILE A 38 6.98 -2.16 -11.52
CA ILE A 38 6.66 -2.89 -12.75
C ILE A 38 6.24 -1.86 -13.79
N GLU A 39 6.94 -1.84 -14.94
CA GLU A 39 6.45 -1.16 -16.14
C GLU A 39 5.48 -2.11 -16.84
N PRO A 40 4.15 -1.89 -16.75
CA PRO A 40 3.18 -2.88 -17.14
C PRO A 40 3.04 -3.02 -18.65
N SER A 41 2.96 -4.27 -19.15
CA SER A 41 2.46 -4.61 -20.49
C SER A 41 1.06 -5.22 -20.41
N GLY A 42 0.67 -5.76 -19.24
CA GLY A 42 -0.68 -6.23 -18.95
C GLY A 42 -1.56 -5.13 -18.33
N VAL A 43 -2.86 -5.42 -18.23
CA VAL A 43 -3.90 -4.48 -17.73
C VAL A 43 -4.75 -5.05 -16.59
N VAL A 44 -4.39 -6.23 -16.09
CA VAL A 44 -5.08 -6.87 -14.95
C VAL A 44 -4.09 -7.11 -13.83
N LEU A 45 -4.25 -6.41 -12.72
CA LEU A 45 -3.49 -6.65 -11.51
C LEU A 45 -4.02 -7.89 -10.80
N LEU A 46 -3.12 -8.86 -10.55
CA LEU A 46 -3.44 -10.11 -9.87
C LEU A 46 -2.91 -10.12 -8.43
N ALA A 47 -3.51 -10.94 -7.57
CA ALA A 47 -2.99 -11.20 -6.23
C ALA A 47 -1.64 -11.93 -6.32
N PRO A 48 -0.56 -11.39 -5.73
CA PRO A 48 0.77 -12.02 -5.77
C PRO A 48 0.88 -13.24 -4.84
N CYS A 49 -0.02 -13.37 -3.88
CA CYS A 49 -0.12 -14.47 -2.92
C CYS A 49 -1.52 -14.52 -2.32
N ASP A 50 -1.79 -15.55 -1.52
CA ASP A 50 -3.00 -15.64 -0.72
C ASP A 50 -3.00 -14.57 0.38
N GLY A 51 -4.19 -14.08 0.76
CA GLY A 51 -4.34 -13.10 1.84
C GLY A 51 -5.74 -12.52 1.91
N THR A 52 -5.87 -11.43 2.67
CA THR A 52 -7.15 -10.71 2.83
C THR A 52 -6.96 -9.27 2.38
N ILE A 53 -7.89 -8.76 1.59
CA ILE A 53 -7.89 -7.35 1.18
C ILE A 53 -8.07 -6.49 2.43
N SER A 54 -7.01 -5.84 2.85
CA SER A 54 -7.03 -4.94 4.01
C SER A 54 -7.46 -3.53 3.63
N GLN A 55 -7.15 -3.10 2.40
CA GLN A 55 -7.54 -1.80 1.90
C GLN A 55 -7.78 -1.82 0.39
N LEU A 56 -8.70 -0.98 -0.04
CA LEU A 56 -8.98 -0.68 -1.44
C LEU A 56 -9.32 0.81 -1.52
N HIS A 57 -8.55 1.55 -2.30
CA HIS A 57 -8.77 2.99 -2.45
C HIS A 57 -10.07 3.25 -3.23
N ASP A 58 -10.87 4.26 -2.84
CA ASP A 58 -12.15 4.62 -3.48
C ASP A 58 -12.02 4.84 -4.99
N ALA A 59 -10.88 5.38 -5.45
CA ALA A 59 -10.58 5.55 -6.88
C ALA A 59 -10.05 4.26 -7.55
N GLY A 60 -10.01 3.13 -6.88
CA GLY A 60 -9.70 1.82 -7.46
C GLY A 60 -8.25 1.61 -7.91
N HIS A 61 -7.36 2.60 -7.80
CA HIS A 61 -5.98 2.52 -8.31
C HIS A 61 -4.99 1.86 -7.34
N ALA A 62 -5.39 1.64 -6.09
CA ALA A 62 -4.51 1.05 -5.08
C ALA A 62 -5.27 0.04 -4.21
N VAL A 63 -4.60 -1.07 -3.90
CA VAL A 63 -5.11 -2.16 -3.08
C VAL A 63 -4.03 -2.67 -2.15
N ALA A 64 -4.39 -3.00 -0.89
CA ALA A 64 -3.48 -3.66 0.03
C ALA A 64 -4.00 -5.05 0.40
N ILE A 65 -3.06 -5.98 0.57
CA ILE A 65 -3.32 -7.36 1.01
C ILE A 65 -2.58 -7.59 2.32
N LYS A 66 -3.33 -7.95 3.35
CA LYS A 66 -2.78 -8.50 4.58
C LYS A 66 -2.53 -9.98 4.37
N VAL A 67 -1.25 -10.36 4.36
CA VAL A 67 -0.82 -11.76 4.14
C VAL A 67 -0.74 -12.51 5.46
N THR A 68 -0.12 -11.88 6.46
CA THR A 68 -0.05 -12.33 7.84
C THR A 68 -0.27 -11.13 8.76
N ASP A 69 -0.23 -11.33 10.08
CA ASP A 69 -0.29 -10.20 11.03
C ASP A 69 0.91 -9.25 10.89
N ASP A 70 2.05 -9.78 10.42
CA ASP A 70 3.32 -9.06 10.29
C ASP A 70 3.68 -8.70 8.85
N VAL A 71 2.87 -9.08 7.84
CA VAL A 71 3.17 -8.82 6.42
C VAL A 71 1.96 -8.24 5.70
N GLU A 72 2.13 -7.02 5.23
CA GLU A 72 1.16 -6.33 4.39
C GLU A 72 1.82 -5.84 3.10
N LEU A 73 1.15 -6.07 1.98
CA LEU A 73 1.56 -5.64 0.65
C LEU A 73 0.63 -4.53 0.17
N LEU A 74 1.21 -3.47 -0.38
CA LEU A 74 0.47 -2.41 -1.08
C LEU A 74 0.84 -2.46 -2.56
N MET A 75 -0.16 -2.50 -3.42
CA MET A 75 0.01 -2.36 -4.86
C MET A 75 -0.69 -1.08 -5.31
N HIS A 76 0.05 -0.24 -6.04
CA HIS A 76 -0.42 1.06 -6.49
C HIS A 76 -0.20 1.18 -8.01
N ILE A 77 -1.29 1.30 -8.77
CA ILE A 77 -1.29 1.35 -10.23
C ILE A 77 -1.15 2.79 -10.68
N GLY A 78 -0.09 3.07 -11.41
CA GLY A 78 0.23 4.38 -11.95
C GLY A 78 0.74 5.38 -10.91
N ILE A 79 1.25 6.48 -11.39
CA ILE A 79 1.72 7.60 -10.58
C ILE A 79 0.72 8.76 -10.71
N ASP A 80 0.32 9.33 -9.57
CA ASP A 80 -0.69 10.40 -9.46
C ASP A 80 -2.08 10.03 -10.01
N THR A 81 -2.36 8.75 -10.23
CA THR A 81 -3.61 8.24 -10.80
C THR A 81 -4.84 8.45 -9.90
N VAL A 82 -4.65 8.84 -8.64
CA VAL A 82 -5.73 9.33 -7.76
C VAL A 82 -6.48 10.52 -8.40
N THR A 83 -5.82 11.30 -9.25
CA THR A 83 -6.41 12.44 -9.98
C THR A 83 -7.48 12.04 -10.99
N LEU A 84 -7.43 10.79 -11.46
CA LEU A 84 -8.40 10.23 -12.40
C LEU A 84 -9.76 9.90 -11.76
N LYS A 85 -9.85 9.97 -10.42
CA LYS A 85 -11.11 9.79 -9.65
C LYS A 85 -11.83 8.49 -9.96
N GLY A 86 -11.07 7.43 -10.26
CA GLY A 86 -11.58 6.09 -10.55
C GLY A 86 -11.82 5.78 -12.04
N ILE A 87 -11.73 6.78 -12.92
CA ILE A 87 -11.89 6.53 -14.36
C ILE A 87 -10.69 5.71 -14.85
N GLY A 88 -10.97 4.60 -15.54
CA GLY A 88 -9.95 3.67 -16.03
C GLY A 88 -9.52 2.61 -15.03
N PHE A 89 -10.23 2.44 -13.91
CA PHE A 89 -10.00 1.38 -12.92
C PHE A 89 -11.29 0.65 -12.60
N GLU A 90 -11.24 -0.68 -12.59
CA GLU A 90 -12.36 -1.57 -12.28
C GLU A 90 -11.94 -2.59 -11.22
N PRO A 91 -12.09 -2.28 -9.92
CA PRO A 91 -11.82 -3.22 -8.84
C PRO A 91 -12.73 -4.45 -8.94
N GLN A 92 -12.12 -5.66 -8.82
CA GLN A 92 -12.80 -6.94 -8.84
C GLN A 92 -12.96 -7.53 -7.43
N VAL A 93 -12.50 -6.81 -6.41
CA VAL A 93 -12.48 -7.24 -5.00
C VAL A 93 -13.03 -6.14 -4.10
N LYS A 94 -13.27 -6.49 -2.85
CA LYS A 94 -13.72 -5.57 -1.79
C LYS A 94 -12.92 -5.79 -0.51
N ILE A 95 -12.90 -4.78 0.35
CA ILE A 95 -12.26 -4.84 1.67
C ILE A 95 -12.84 -6.00 2.48
N GLY A 96 -11.97 -6.75 3.18
CA GLY A 96 -12.31 -7.93 3.97
C GLY A 96 -12.43 -9.23 3.15
N GLN A 97 -12.35 -9.17 1.82
CA GLN A 97 -12.39 -10.36 0.98
C GLN A 97 -11.07 -11.14 1.05
N THR A 98 -11.16 -12.45 1.26
CA THR A 98 -10.03 -13.36 1.08
C THR A 98 -9.80 -13.59 -0.41
N VAL A 99 -8.54 -13.54 -0.82
CA VAL A 99 -8.10 -13.75 -2.20
C VAL A 99 -7.03 -14.84 -2.26
N SER A 100 -6.98 -15.55 -3.37
CA SER A 100 -5.93 -16.52 -3.66
C SER A 100 -4.94 -15.98 -4.67
N GLN A 101 -3.71 -16.47 -4.65
CA GLN A 101 -2.69 -16.13 -5.63
C GLN A 101 -3.25 -16.26 -7.07
N GLY A 102 -2.95 -15.26 -7.90
CA GLY A 102 -3.41 -15.20 -9.29
C GLY A 102 -4.85 -14.73 -9.48
N GLN A 103 -5.60 -14.47 -8.40
CA GLN A 103 -6.96 -13.91 -8.51
C GLN A 103 -6.90 -12.47 -9.01
N PRO A 104 -7.76 -12.07 -10.00
CA PRO A 104 -7.89 -10.67 -10.41
C PRO A 104 -8.29 -9.76 -9.26
N LEU A 105 -7.59 -8.64 -9.12
CA LEU A 105 -7.83 -7.61 -8.11
C LEU A 105 -8.40 -6.34 -8.71
N ILE A 106 -7.74 -5.83 -9.76
CA ILE A 106 -8.11 -4.58 -10.43
C ILE A 106 -7.82 -4.75 -11.92
N GLU A 107 -8.80 -4.50 -12.77
CA GLU A 107 -8.59 -4.24 -14.19
C GLU A 107 -8.40 -2.74 -14.41
N PHE A 108 -7.49 -2.34 -15.29
CA PHE A 108 -7.22 -0.92 -15.52
C PHE A 108 -6.90 -0.62 -16.98
N SER A 109 -7.20 0.60 -17.40
CA SER A 109 -6.91 1.09 -18.76
C SER A 109 -5.56 1.79 -18.79
N LYS A 110 -4.48 1.07 -19.16
CA LYS A 110 -3.16 1.63 -19.34
C LYS A 110 -3.16 2.78 -20.35
N SER A 111 -3.84 2.58 -21.50
CA SER A 111 -3.95 3.62 -22.54
C SER A 111 -4.60 4.89 -22.03
N TYR A 112 -5.68 4.78 -21.26
CA TYR A 112 -6.32 5.95 -20.66
C TYR A 112 -5.40 6.71 -19.69
N ILE A 113 -4.66 5.98 -18.83
CA ILE A 113 -3.69 6.60 -17.92
C ILE A 113 -2.65 7.40 -18.70
N GLU A 114 -2.08 6.81 -19.77
CA GLU A 114 -1.06 7.43 -20.61
C GLU A 114 -1.62 8.60 -21.42
N GLU A 115 -2.84 8.53 -21.92
CA GLU A 115 -3.55 9.64 -22.61
C GLU A 115 -3.77 10.86 -21.70
N GLN A 116 -3.90 10.63 -20.37
CA GLN A 116 -3.98 11.70 -19.39
C GLN A 116 -2.59 12.28 -19.02
N GLY A 117 -1.52 11.82 -19.66
CA GLY A 117 -0.15 12.26 -19.39
C GLY A 117 0.45 11.70 -18.09
N LEU A 118 -0.14 10.62 -17.55
CA LEU A 118 0.31 9.97 -16.33
C LEU A 118 1.11 8.71 -16.65
N SER A 119 1.98 8.31 -15.72
CA SER A 119 2.71 7.04 -15.81
C SER A 119 1.84 5.88 -15.32
N ALA A 120 1.84 4.79 -16.06
CA ALA A 120 1.20 3.53 -15.64
C ALA A 120 2.12 2.65 -14.77
N GLN A 121 3.33 3.12 -14.43
CA GLN A 121 4.22 2.40 -13.51
C GLN A 121 3.46 1.91 -12.29
N THR A 122 3.52 0.60 -12.03
CA THR A 122 2.84 -0.01 -10.89
C THR A 122 3.88 -0.39 -9.84
N VAL A 123 3.68 0.07 -8.61
CA VAL A 123 4.57 -0.29 -7.49
C VAL A 123 3.96 -1.41 -6.67
N VAL A 124 4.81 -2.34 -6.23
CA VAL A 124 4.47 -3.41 -5.28
C VAL A 124 5.36 -3.24 -4.08
N LEU A 125 4.77 -2.90 -2.93
CA LEU A 125 5.47 -2.50 -1.72
C LEU A 125 5.15 -3.43 -0.56
N ILE A 126 6.14 -3.63 0.30
CA ILE A 126 5.98 -4.22 1.63
C ILE A 126 5.90 -3.06 2.61
N THR A 127 4.74 -2.85 3.22
CA THR A 127 4.51 -1.69 4.11
C THR A 127 4.79 -2.00 5.58
N SER A 128 5.01 -3.27 5.89
CA SER A 128 5.21 -3.80 7.25
C SER A 128 6.68 -3.82 7.71
N GLY A 129 7.60 -3.22 6.92
CA GLY A 129 8.98 -2.96 7.35
C GLY A 129 10.02 -4.00 6.93
N GLN A 130 9.62 -5.08 6.26
CA GLN A 130 10.57 -6.03 5.65
C GLN A 130 11.21 -5.40 4.40
N THR A 131 12.37 -5.92 4.02
CA THR A 131 13.11 -5.46 2.83
C THR A 131 13.03 -6.48 1.71
N VAL A 132 12.96 -5.98 0.48
CA VAL A 132 13.05 -6.81 -0.73
C VAL A 132 14.47 -7.36 -0.87
N PRO A 133 14.64 -8.66 -1.18
CA PRO A 133 15.95 -9.23 -1.42
C PRO A 133 16.62 -8.60 -2.65
N ASN A 134 17.95 -8.80 -2.77
CA ASN A 134 18.68 -8.33 -3.93
C ASN A 134 18.17 -9.03 -5.20
N LEU A 135 17.62 -8.27 -6.13
CA LEU A 135 17.10 -8.75 -7.41
C LEU A 135 17.94 -8.22 -8.58
N THR A 136 17.87 -8.91 -9.70
CA THR A 136 18.47 -8.43 -10.95
C THR A 136 17.45 -7.61 -11.73
N TYR A 137 17.85 -6.42 -12.16
CA TYR A 137 17.03 -5.48 -12.92
C TYR A 137 17.74 -5.02 -14.20
N PRO A 138 17.06 -4.70 -15.30
CA PRO A 138 15.64 -4.99 -15.54
C PRO A 138 15.40 -6.48 -15.83
N ARG A 139 14.18 -6.98 -15.59
CA ARG A 139 13.78 -8.35 -15.89
C ARG A 139 12.34 -8.37 -16.43
N LEU A 140 12.10 -9.08 -17.53
CA LEU A 140 10.74 -9.37 -17.99
C LEU A 140 10.09 -10.35 -17.03
N ILE A 141 8.82 -10.11 -16.71
CA ILE A 141 8.02 -10.96 -15.83
C ILE A 141 6.65 -11.22 -16.44
N ALA A 142 6.16 -12.44 -16.24
CA ALA A 142 4.83 -12.89 -16.65
C ALA A 142 3.96 -13.09 -15.39
N ALA A 143 2.77 -12.48 -15.41
CA ALA A 143 1.81 -12.51 -14.32
C ALA A 143 1.46 -13.94 -13.92
N ASN A 144 1.45 -14.22 -12.61
CA ASN A 144 1.14 -15.51 -11.99
C ASN A 144 1.97 -16.71 -12.47
N LYS A 145 3.07 -16.45 -13.22
CA LYS A 145 3.99 -17.48 -13.73
C LYS A 145 5.37 -17.34 -13.13
N ASP A 146 5.85 -16.11 -13.05
CA ASP A 146 7.18 -15.83 -12.52
C ASP A 146 7.10 -15.48 -11.03
N GLU A 147 8.13 -15.89 -10.29
CA GLU A 147 8.35 -15.39 -8.93
C GLU A 147 8.77 -13.92 -9.00
N LEU A 148 8.08 -13.07 -8.23
CA LEU A 148 8.50 -11.68 -8.06
C LEU A 148 9.71 -11.62 -7.13
N PHE A 149 9.53 -12.09 -5.89
CA PHE A 149 10.57 -12.33 -4.87
C PHE A 149 10.02 -13.17 -3.72
N ALA A 150 10.93 -13.68 -2.88
CA ALA A 150 10.60 -14.41 -1.67
C ALA A 150 10.97 -13.60 -0.42
N LEU A 151 10.08 -13.59 0.57
CA LEU A 151 10.30 -12.98 1.88
C LEU A 151 10.49 -14.05 2.93
N PRO A 152 11.53 -14.00 3.78
CA PRO A 152 11.61 -14.87 4.92
C PRO A 152 10.50 -14.51 5.91
N LEU A 153 9.59 -15.45 6.19
CA LEU A 153 8.67 -15.32 7.30
C LEU A 153 9.48 -15.59 8.58
N SER A 154 9.90 -14.54 9.28
CA SER A 154 10.39 -14.71 10.64
C SER A 154 9.25 -15.28 11.47
N GLN A 155 9.55 -16.33 12.28
CA GLN A 155 8.61 -16.76 13.30
C GLN A 155 8.22 -15.54 14.12
N ALA A 156 6.91 -15.26 14.18
CA ALA A 156 6.34 -14.10 14.81
C ALA A 156 7.07 -13.79 16.13
N LYS A 157 7.74 -12.65 16.20
CA LYS A 157 7.79 -11.95 17.47
C LYS A 157 6.34 -11.61 17.79
N LEU A 158 5.81 -12.27 18.80
CA LEU A 158 4.64 -11.80 19.53
C LEU A 158 4.97 -10.43 20.14
N SER A 159 4.95 -9.40 19.32
CA SER A 159 4.70 -8.05 19.75
C SER A 159 3.18 -7.93 19.75
N ALA A 160 2.59 -8.42 20.84
CA ALA A 160 1.31 -7.91 21.26
C ALA A 160 1.52 -6.42 21.48
N ASP A 161 1.26 -5.60 20.46
CA ASP A 161 0.80 -4.25 20.67
C ASP A 161 -0.63 -4.34 21.21
N THR A 162 -0.70 -4.94 22.42
CA THR A 162 -1.76 -4.65 23.35
C THR A 162 -1.61 -3.15 23.57
N VAL A 163 -2.56 -2.37 23.06
CA VAL A 163 -2.82 -1.04 23.56
C VAL A 163 -3.11 -1.26 25.05
N ALA A 164 -2.03 -1.24 25.85
CA ALA A 164 -2.17 -1.16 27.30
C ALA A 164 -2.86 0.18 27.54
N SER A 165 -4.11 0.09 27.94
CA SER A 165 -4.80 1.19 28.61
C SER A 165 -4.02 1.49 29.87
N THR A 166 -3.00 2.30 29.75
CA THR A 166 -2.39 2.98 30.88
C THR A 166 -2.94 4.39 30.87
N ASP A 167 -3.74 4.60 31.86
CA ASP A 167 -4.12 5.88 32.43
C ASP A 167 -2.96 6.88 32.33
N GLU A 168 -3.32 8.15 32.10
CA GLU A 168 -2.58 9.40 32.24
C GLU A 168 -2.24 10.11 30.92
N SER A 169 -3.01 11.22 30.76
CA SER A 169 -2.79 12.33 29.83
C SER A 169 -2.86 11.98 28.32
N SER A 170 -3.99 11.49 27.85
CA SER A 170 -4.30 11.62 26.43
C SER A 170 -4.66 13.07 26.12
N VAL A 171 -3.97 13.67 25.16
CA VAL A 171 -4.33 14.96 24.58
C VAL A 171 -4.97 14.69 23.23
N SER A 172 -6.12 15.27 22.99
CA SER A 172 -6.78 15.19 21.70
C SER A 172 -6.96 16.57 21.07
N GLY A 173 -6.95 16.64 19.76
CA GLY A 173 -7.17 17.86 19.00
C GLY A 173 -7.78 17.57 17.64
N GLU A 174 -8.44 18.58 17.06
CA GLU A 174 -8.99 18.47 15.72
C GLU A 174 -8.05 19.10 14.70
N VAL A 175 -7.88 18.41 13.57
CA VAL A 175 -7.10 18.86 12.42
C VAL A 175 -7.95 18.77 11.17
N ILE A 176 -7.92 19.81 10.32
CA ILE A 176 -8.64 19.82 9.05
C ILE A 176 -7.66 19.54 7.92
N ILE A 177 -7.94 18.53 7.11
CA ILE A 177 -7.14 18.16 5.95
C ILE A 177 -7.24 19.24 4.87
N LYS A 178 -6.09 19.81 4.49
CA LYS A 178 -5.98 20.85 3.46
C LYS A 178 -5.46 20.32 2.12
N ASN A 179 -5.01 19.07 2.08
CA ASN A 179 -4.60 18.42 0.83
C ASN A 179 -5.81 18.22 -0.08
N PRO A 180 -5.79 18.70 -1.34
CA PRO A 180 -6.93 18.57 -2.26
C PRO A 180 -7.41 17.14 -2.46
N GLN A 181 -6.49 16.18 -2.38
CA GLN A 181 -6.75 14.75 -2.59
C GLN A 181 -6.73 13.93 -1.29
N GLY A 182 -6.80 14.60 -0.14
CA GLY A 182 -6.73 13.94 1.16
C GLY A 182 -5.35 13.38 1.50
N LEU A 183 -5.31 12.41 2.42
CA LEU A 183 -4.10 11.73 2.87
C LEU A 183 -3.82 10.48 2.01
N HIS A 184 -3.49 10.69 0.73
CA HIS A 184 -2.98 9.63 -0.15
C HIS A 184 -1.49 9.32 0.15
N ALA A 185 -0.83 8.49 -0.66
CA ALA A 185 0.50 7.94 -0.39
C ALA A 185 1.55 8.96 0.11
N ARG A 186 1.73 10.09 -0.60
CA ARG A 186 2.76 11.11 -0.23
C ARG A 186 2.47 11.75 1.13
N PRO A 187 1.32 12.38 1.39
CA PRO A 187 1.06 12.99 2.70
C PRO A 187 0.97 11.95 3.82
N ALA A 188 0.47 10.73 3.54
CA ALA A 188 0.47 9.65 4.53
C ALA A 188 1.89 9.24 4.93
N ALA A 189 2.78 9.06 3.95
CA ALA A 189 4.19 8.74 4.21
C ALA A 189 4.91 9.84 5.02
N GLN A 190 4.68 11.11 4.66
CA GLN A 190 5.25 12.25 5.39
C GLN A 190 4.74 12.30 6.84
N LEU A 191 3.45 12.11 7.05
CA LEU A 191 2.86 12.07 8.39
C LEU A 191 3.44 10.91 9.20
N THR A 192 3.52 9.73 8.61
CA THR A 192 4.12 8.55 9.25
C THR A 192 5.59 8.76 9.60
N ALA A 193 6.37 9.37 8.71
CA ALA A 193 7.76 9.68 8.98
C ALA A 193 7.94 10.65 10.16
N VAL A 194 7.02 11.61 10.32
CA VAL A 194 6.99 12.50 11.48
C VAL A 194 6.56 11.74 12.73
N ALA A 195 5.46 10.98 12.68
CA ALA A 195 4.93 10.24 13.82
C ALA A 195 5.96 9.26 14.42
N LYS A 196 6.72 8.56 13.57
CA LYS A 196 7.78 7.61 13.99
C LYS A 196 8.96 8.28 14.73
N ARG A 197 9.06 9.61 14.77
CA ARG A 197 10.11 10.33 15.49
C ARG A 197 9.78 10.51 16.97
N PHE A 198 8.56 10.20 17.37
CA PHE A 198 8.07 10.35 18.74
C PHE A 198 7.74 8.97 19.34
N ASN A 199 7.87 8.86 20.65
CA ASN A 199 7.51 7.64 21.39
C ASN A 199 6.01 7.55 21.73
N SER A 200 5.25 8.61 21.44
CA SER A 200 3.81 8.66 21.70
C SER A 200 3.03 7.86 20.65
N VAL A 201 2.00 7.16 21.10
CA VAL A 201 1.02 6.55 20.20
C VAL A 201 0.08 7.66 19.73
N VAL A 202 0.06 7.89 18.41
CA VAL A 202 -0.83 8.88 17.79
C VAL A 202 -1.88 8.14 16.98
N ILE A 203 -3.14 8.36 17.31
CA ILE A 203 -4.30 7.75 16.64
C ILE A 203 -5.04 8.84 15.86
N LEU A 204 -5.34 8.56 14.61
CA LEU A 204 -6.13 9.41 13.73
C LEU A 204 -7.52 8.82 13.59
N THR A 205 -8.56 9.60 13.85
CA THR A 205 -9.95 9.14 13.74
C THR A 205 -10.78 10.12 12.92
N ILE A 206 -11.66 9.62 12.06
CA ILE A 206 -12.67 10.45 11.41
C ILE A 206 -13.90 10.49 12.32
N PRO A 207 -14.25 11.67 12.91
CA PRO A 207 -15.38 11.79 13.82
C PRO A 207 -16.68 11.24 13.23
N GLY A 208 -17.44 10.50 14.06
CA GLY A 208 -18.72 9.93 13.65
C GLY A 208 -18.63 8.69 12.75
N THR A 209 -17.42 8.11 12.57
CA THR A 209 -17.19 6.86 11.85
C THR A 209 -16.35 5.90 12.66
N GLU A 210 -16.27 4.65 12.22
CA GLU A 210 -15.34 3.64 12.79
C GLU A 210 -13.93 3.71 12.18
N ARG A 211 -13.68 4.69 11.29
CA ARG A 211 -12.40 4.82 10.59
C ARG A 211 -11.36 5.42 11.52
N THR A 212 -10.42 4.59 11.92
CA THR A 212 -9.29 4.96 12.78
C THR A 212 -8.00 4.35 12.25
N SER A 213 -6.88 4.98 12.52
CA SER A 213 -5.55 4.49 12.12
C SER A 213 -4.48 4.99 13.07
N LEU A 214 -3.45 4.19 13.27
CA LEU A 214 -2.20 4.67 13.84
C LEU A 214 -1.51 5.61 12.84
N ALA A 215 -1.01 6.74 13.33
CA ALA A 215 -0.23 7.68 12.52
C ALA A 215 1.11 7.10 12.02
N THR A 216 1.53 5.95 12.55
CA THR A 216 2.72 5.21 12.13
C THR A 216 2.45 4.20 10.99
N SER A 217 1.19 4.04 10.57
CA SER A 217 0.78 3.14 9.48
C SER A 217 0.41 3.92 8.23
N VAL A 218 1.22 3.84 7.16
CA VAL A 218 0.92 4.53 5.89
C VAL A 218 -0.36 4.00 5.27
N THR A 219 -0.51 2.67 5.19
CA THR A 219 -1.72 2.01 4.65
C THR A 219 -2.95 2.32 5.48
N GLY A 220 -2.82 2.30 6.82
CA GLY A 220 -3.89 2.69 7.72
C GLY A 220 -4.37 4.13 7.49
N ILE A 221 -3.43 5.09 7.33
CA ILE A 221 -3.76 6.49 7.04
C ILE A 221 -4.46 6.61 5.68
N MET A 222 -3.98 5.93 4.65
CA MET A 222 -4.63 5.89 3.34
C MET A 222 -6.04 5.30 3.43
N GLY A 223 -6.22 4.27 4.28
CA GLY A 223 -7.51 3.62 4.54
C GLY A 223 -8.55 4.52 5.22
N LEU A 224 -8.15 5.63 5.83
CA LEU A 224 -9.08 6.65 6.32
C LEU A 224 -9.87 7.30 5.17
N GLN A 225 -9.33 7.27 3.94
CA GLN A 225 -9.97 7.82 2.73
C GLN A 225 -10.42 9.27 2.91
N THR A 226 -9.53 10.07 3.51
CA THR A 226 -9.80 11.50 3.76
C THR A 226 -9.86 12.28 2.46
N LYS A 227 -10.64 13.36 2.47
CA LYS A 227 -10.77 14.32 1.37
C LYS A 227 -10.40 15.72 1.86
N LEU A 228 -10.33 16.68 0.95
CA LEU A 228 -10.20 18.08 1.31
C LEU A 228 -11.29 18.47 2.33
N ASN A 229 -10.90 19.17 3.37
CA ASN A 229 -11.72 19.60 4.51
C ASN A 229 -12.29 18.47 5.40
N THR A 230 -11.80 17.23 5.27
CA THR A 230 -12.08 16.20 6.28
C THR A 230 -11.50 16.63 7.61
N THR A 231 -12.29 16.57 8.68
CA THR A 231 -11.82 16.74 10.05
C THR A 231 -11.27 15.42 10.56
N LEU A 232 -10.09 15.43 11.16
CA LEU A 232 -9.51 14.34 11.91
C LEU A 232 -9.43 14.73 13.39
N LEU A 233 -9.78 13.79 14.26
CA LEU A 233 -9.43 13.80 15.66
C LEU A 233 -8.07 13.09 15.80
N VAL A 234 -7.14 13.73 16.49
CA VAL A 234 -5.78 13.26 16.72
C VAL A 234 -5.54 13.10 18.21
#